data_ef9f7b96388431665ddf700f0bb839fc
#
_entry.id   ef9f7b96388431665ddf700f0bb839fc
#
_cell.length_a   1.000
_cell.length_b   1.000
_cell.length_c   1.000
_cell.angle_alpha   90.00
_cell.angle_beta   90.00
_cell.angle_gamma   90.00
#
_symmetry.space_group_name_H-M   'P 1'
#
loop_
_entity.id
_entity.type
_entity.pdbx_description
1 polymer ?
#
loop_
_entity_poly.entity_id
_entity_poly.type
_entity_poly.pdbx_seq_one_letter_code
_entity_poly.pdbx_strand_id
1 'polypeptide(L)'
;MSRRLLKTGLLMKARLAWRLARVGLHLLSGLAQCALLFPWLPLARRNALVQRWSRQLIAIFGIGLDVRGPRHARGAVVANHVSWIDVFVLNAVAPCRFVAKSEVRAWPAIGWLSARAGTLYIARQRRADLVTANATIARHLADGERLALFPEGTSGAQGSLLPFHANLFQGIVASRAATLPVALVYLGADGLPSTAAEYIGDMSLWQSIVSLLSHGPFTATVRFCAPIEAMTERRTLAAASHAAVAAALRELVEAPA
;
A
#
# COMPACT_ATOMS: atom_id res chain seq x y z
N MET A 1 5.86 -44.07 6.94
CA MET A 1 5.52 -42.63 7.04
C MET A 1 6.56 -41.66 6.44
N SER A 2 7.75 -42.11 6.05
CA SER A 2 8.89 -41.23 5.77
C SER A 2 9.03 -40.65 4.35
N ARG A 3 8.85 -41.42 3.27
CA ARG A 3 9.16 -40.95 1.88
C ARG A 3 8.16 -39.92 1.31
N ARG A 4 6.86 -39.99 1.68
CA ARG A 4 5.85 -39.01 1.22
C ARG A 4 6.07 -37.64 1.87
N LEU A 5 6.33 -37.61 3.18
CA LEU A 5 6.59 -36.36 3.93
C LEU A 5 7.85 -35.64 3.43
N LEU A 6 8.92 -36.40 3.13
CA LEU A 6 10.17 -35.85 2.57
C LEU A 6 9.95 -35.26 1.16
N LYS A 7 9.18 -35.93 0.30
CA LYS A 7 8.85 -35.41 -1.04
C LYS A 7 7.99 -34.16 -0.96
N THR A 8 7.01 -34.09 -0.05
CA THR A 8 6.15 -32.91 0.14
C THR A 8 6.99 -31.71 0.62
N GLY A 9 7.89 -31.92 1.60
CA GLY A 9 8.78 -30.87 2.10
C GLY A 9 9.76 -30.35 1.04
N LEU A 10 10.30 -31.23 0.18
CA LEU A 10 11.20 -30.84 -0.91
C LEU A 10 10.46 -30.03 -1.98
N LEU A 11 9.23 -30.43 -2.34
CA LEU A 11 8.40 -29.71 -3.30
C LEU A 11 8.00 -28.32 -2.79
N MET A 12 7.70 -28.18 -1.49
CA MET A 12 7.40 -26.89 -0.87
C MET A 12 8.62 -25.95 -0.91
N LYS A 13 9.80 -26.46 -0.57
CA LYS A 13 11.05 -25.68 -0.63
C LYS A 13 11.39 -25.25 -2.07
N ALA A 14 11.25 -26.14 -3.04
CA ALA A 14 11.47 -25.84 -4.45
C ALA A 14 10.46 -24.77 -4.96
N ARG A 15 9.20 -24.87 -4.56
CA ARG A 15 8.16 -23.88 -4.90
C ARG A 15 8.45 -22.51 -4.30
N LEU A 16 8.88 -22.45 -3.04
CA LEU A 16 9.28 -21.20 -2.38
C LEU A 16 10.51 -20.60 -3.08
N ALA A 17 11.54 -21.40 -3.35
CA ALA A 17 12.74 -20.93 -4.04
C ALA A 17 12.41 -20.37 -5.44
N TRP A 18 11.55 -21.03 -6.19
CA TRP A 18 11.06 -20.54 -7.48
C TRP A 18 10.31 -19.22 -7.36
N ARG A 19 9.41 -19.07 -6.38
CA ARG A 19 8.69 -17.82 -6.14
C ARG A 19 9.64 -16.68 -5.74
N LEU A 20 10.62 -16.95 -4.87
CA LEU A 20 11.65 -15.99 -4.49
C LEU A 20 12.49 -15.55 -5.70
N ALA A 21 12.89 -16.46 -6.56
CA ALA A 21 13.61 -16.14 -7.79
C ALA A 21 12.76 -15.22 -8.71
N ARG A 22 11.44 -15.49 -8.84
CA ARG A 22 10.54 -14.63 -9.58
C ARG A 22 10.43 -13.23 -8.97
N VAL A 23 10.35 -13.11 -7.65
CA VAL A 23 10.36 -11.80 -6.94
C VAL A 23 11.67 -11.07 -7.26
N GLY A 24 12.83 -11.73 -7.17
CA GLY A 24 14.12 -11.13 -7.48
C GLY A 24 14.21 -10.62 -8.93
N LEU A 25 13.84 -11.46 -9.90
CA LEU A 25 13.79 -11.07 -11.31
C LEU A 25 12.83 -9.92 -11.59
N HIS A 26 11.69 -9.93 -10.90
CA HIS A 26 10.69 -8.86 -11.03
C HIS A 26 11.20 -7.54 -10.44
N LEU A 27 11.90 -7.55 -9.31
CA LEU A 27 12.57 -6.38 -8.75
C LEU A 27 13.64 -5.83 -9.71
N LEU A 28 14.46 -6.69 -10.31
CA LEU A 28 15.43 -6.29 -11.32
C LEU A 28 14.76 -5.66 -12.54
N SER A 29 13.61 -6.18 -12.98
CA SER A 29 12.84 -5.56 -14.07
C SER A 29 12.34 -4.16 -13.69
N GLY A 30 11.91 -3.95 -12.45
CA GLY A 30 11.50 -2.65 -11.94
C GLY A 30 12.66 -1.66 -11.91
N LEU A 31 13.83 -2.08 -11.43
CA LEU A 31 15.05 -1.27 -11.45
C LEU A 31 15.42 -0.86 -12.88
N ALA A 32 15.43 -1.80 -13.81
CA ALA A 32 15.71 -1.53 -15.23
C ALA A 32 14.69 -0.55 -15.85
N GLN A 33 13.39 -0.75 -15.61
CA GLN A 33 12.35 0.17 -16.10
C GLN A 33 12.52 1.58 -15.54
N CYS A 34 12.78 1.71 -14.24
CA CYS A 34 13.00 3.02 -13.61
C CYS A 34 14.29 3.70 -14.09
N ALA A 35 15.35 2.94 -14.37
CA ALA A 35 16.61 3.50 -14.86
C ALA A 35 16.54 3.91 -16.32
N LEU A 36 15.98 3.03 -17.18
CA LEU A 36 16.09 3.15 -18.63
C LEU A 36 14.88 3.89 -19.26
N LEU A 37 13.68 3.72 -18.72
CA LEU A 37 12.46 4.22 -19.32
C LEU A 37 11.94 5.50 -18.67
N PHE A 38 11.95 5.58 -17.32
CA PHE A 38 11.35 6.71 -16.60
C PHE A 38 11.91 8.08 -16.99
N PRO A 39 13.22 8.28 -17.27
CA PRO A 39 13.73 9.59 -17.68
C PRO A 39 13.02 10.16 -18.94
N TRP A 40 12.57 9.27 -19.83
CA TRP A 40 12.03 9.62 -21.14
C TRP A 40 10.49 9.58 -21.21
N LEU A 41 9.82 9.10 -20.16
CA LEU A 41 8.38 8.90 -20.20
C LEU A 41 7.62 10.02 -19.46
N PRO A 42 6.48 10.48 -19.99
CA PRO A 42 5.57 11.37 -19.28
C PRO A 42 4.94 10.63 -18.08
N LEU A 43 4.48 11.42 -17.09
CA LEU A 43 3.93 10.90 -15.83
C LEU A 43 2.84 9.82 -16.03
N ALA A 44 1.93 10.04 -16.98
CA ALA A 44 0.86 9.08 -17.26
C ALA A 44 1.39 7.69 -17.67
N ARG A 45 2.44 7.64 -18.51
CA ARG A 45 3.08 6.37 -18.92
C ARG A 45 3.86 5.73 -17.78
N ARG A 46 4.55 6.53 -16.94
CA ARG A 46 5.21 6.02 -15.74
C ARG A 46 4.19 5.38 -14.80
N ASN A 47 3.06 6.05 -14.56
CA ASN A 47 1.97 5.51 -13.73
C ASN A 47 1.41 4.20 -14.28
N ALA A 48 1.23 4.09 -15.60
CA ALA A 48 0.79 2.85 -16.23
C ALA A 48 1.81 1.70 -16.05
N LEU A 49 3.12 2.00 -16.14
CA LEU A 49 4.17 1.01 -15.85
C LEU A 49 4.16 0.60 -14.38
N VAL A 50 4.06 1.54 -13.44
CA VAL A 50 3.95 1.26 -12.00
C VAL A 50 2.75 0.37 -11.72
N GLN A 51 1.59 0.67 -12.32
CA GLN A 51 0.39 -0.13 -12.16
C GLN A 51 0.58 -1.57 -12.68
N ARG A 52 1.10 -1.72 -13.90
CA ARG A 52 1.35 -3.04 -14.48
C ARG A 52 2.35 -3.84 -13.65
N TRP A 53 3.44 -3.21 -13.25
CA TRP A 53 4.49 -3.82 -12.44
C TRP A 53 3.94 -4.25 -11.07
N SER A 54 3.15 -3.40 -10.41
CA SER A 54 2.50 -3.73 -9.14
C SER A 54 1.53 -4.90 -9.27
N ARG A 55 0.71 -4.95 -10.33
CA ARG A 55 -0.18 -6.09 -10.61
C ARG A 55 0.59 -7.40 -10.77
N GLN A 56 1.71 -7.36 -11.47
CA GLN A 56 2.56 -8.53 -11.67
C GLN A 56 3.21 -8.97 -10.35
N LEU A 57 3.66 -8.01 -9.52
CA LEU A 57 4.25 -8.32 -8.22
C LEU A 57 3.26 -9.03 -7.31
N ILE A 58 2.07 -8.47 -7.10
CA ILE A 58 1.06 -9.08 -6.23
C ILE A 58 0.61 -10.45 -6.75
N ALA A 59 0.54 -10.64 -8.07
CA ALA A 59 0.28 -11.94 -8.68
C ALA A 59 1.38 -12.98 -8.39
N ILE A 60 2.67 -12.57 -8.33
CA ILE A 60 3.78 -13.45 -7.93
C ILE A 60 3.58 -13.90 -6.47
N PHE A 61 3.09 -13.02 -5.59
CA PHE A 61 2.73 -13.35 -4.21
C PHE A 61 1.45 -14.19 -4.09
N GLY A 62 0.72 -14.40 -5.19
CA GLY A 62 -0.55 -15.13 -5.18
C GLY A 62 -1.69 -14.30 -4.62
N ILE A 63 -1.62 -12.97 -4.74
CA ILE A 63 -2.65 -12.04 -4.28
C ILE A 63 -3.55 -11.68 -5.46
N GLY A 64 -4.83 -12.08 -5.40
CA GLY A 64 -5.90 -11.61 -6.25
C GLY A 64 -6.42 -10.25 -5.76
N LEU A 65 -7.16 -9.56 -6.61
CA LEU A 65 -7.77 -8.26 -6.29
C LEU A 65 -9.29 -8.35 -6.37
N ASP A 66 -9.96 -7.94 -5.30
CA ASP A 66 -11.38 -7.60 -5.29
C ASP A 66 -11.51 -6.10 -5.02
N VAL A 67 -12.06 -5.35 -5.98
CA VAL A 67 -12.09 -3.90 -5.93
C VAL A 67 -13.54 -3.42 -5.95
N ARG A 68 -13.95 -2.76 -4.86
CA ARG A 68 -15.32 -2.30 -4.64
C ARG A 68 -15.38 -0.78 -4.51
N GLY A 69 -16.51 -0.21 -4.91
CA GLY A 69 -16.79 1.23 -4.79
C GLY A 69 -16.22 2.10 -5.91
N PRO A 70 -16.55 3.41 -5.87
CA PRO A 70 -16.19 4.36 -6.92
C PRO A 70 -14.70 4.70 -6.88
N ARG A 71 -14.04 4.66 -8.03
CA ARG A 71 -12.63 5.04 -8.18
C ARG A 71 -12.51 6.44 -8.74
N HIS A 72 -11.97 7.36 -7.97
CA HIS A 72 -11.73 8.73 -8.39
C HIS A 72 -10.31 8.90 -8.95
N ALA A 73 -10.17 9.70 -10.00
CA ALA A 73 -8.89 9.90 -10.68
C ALA A 73 -7.92 10.79 -9.89
N ARG A 74 -8.44 11.68 -9.02
CA ARG A 74 -7.67 12.70 -8.28
C ARG A 74 -8.04 12.68 -6.81
N GLY A 75 -7.20 13.28 -5.97
CA GLY A 75 -7.44 13.44 -4.55
C GLY A 75 -6.47 12.67 -3.67
N ALA A 76 -6.68 12.78 -2.36
CA ALA A 76 -5.87 12.12 -1.36
C ALA A 76 -6.50 10.78 -0.95
N VAL A 77 -5.86 9.68 -1.33
CA VAL A 77 -6.23 8.34 -0.84
C VAL A 77 -5.74 8.20 0.60
N VAL A 78 -6.64 7.84 1.49
CA VAL A 78 -6.38 7.64 2.92
C VAL A 78 -6.83 6.24 3.27
N ALA A 79 -5.90 5.36 3.61
CA ALA A 79 -6.17 3.94 3.82
C ALA A 79 -5.68 3.46 5.19
N ASN A 80 -6.30 2.39 5.72
CA ASN A 80 -5.68 1.59 6.78
C ASN A 80 -4.43 0.89 6.25
N HIS A 81 -3.54 0.48 7.16
CA HIS A 81 -2.24 -0.09 6.82
C HIS A 81 -2.04 -1.43 7.52
N VAL A 82 -1.95 -2.49 6.74
CA VAL A 82 -1.78 -3.87 7.23
C VAL A 82 -0.36 -4.38 6.96
N SER A 83 0.20 -3.99 5.80
CA SER A 83 1.46 -4.55 5.33
C SER A 83 2.17 -3.63 4.34
N TRP A 84 3.48 -3.80 4.20
CA TRP A 84 4.25 -3.14 3.15
C TRP A 84 3.71 -3.41 1.73
N ILE A 85 3.04 -4.55 1.53
CA ILE A 85 2.46 -4.94 0.23
C ILE A 85 1.26 -4.06 -0.16
N ASP A 86 0.62 -3.33 0.78
CA ASP A 86 -0.51 -2.42 0.55
C ASP A 86 -0.19 -1.36 -0.51
N VAL A 87 1.06 -0.89 -0.53
CA VAL A 87 1.56 0.07 -1.51
C VAL A 87 1.38 -0.48 -2.93
N PHE A 88 1.68 -1.75 -3.14
CA PHE A 88 1.58 -2.39 -4.46
C PHE A 88 0.15 -2.79 -4.78
N VAL A 89 -0.65 -3.16 -3.79
CA VAL A 89 -2.08 -3.42 -3.97
C VAL A 89 -2.79 -2.14 -4.41
N LEU A 90 -2.57 -1.02 -3.73
CA LEU A 90 -3.16 0.27 -4.11
C LEU A 90 -2.65 0.73 -5.48
N ASN A 91 -1.35 0.62 -5.77
CA ASN A 91 -0.81 0.95 -7.09
C ASN A 91 -1.35 0.06 -8.21
N ALA A 92 -1.63 -1.22 -7.93
CA ALA A 92 -2.23 -2.13 -8.90
C ALA A 92 -3.65 -1.72 -9.30
N VAL A 93 -4.38 -1.09 -8.38
CA VAL A 93 -5.75 -0.60 -8.60
C VAL A 93 -5.76 0.82 -9.15
N ALA A 94 -5.03 1.72 -8.50
CA ALA A 94 -5.07 3.16 -8.75
C ALA A 94 -3.69 3.78 -8.43
N PRO A 95 -2.81 3.95 -9.42
CA PRO A 95 -1.46 4.47 -9.20
C PRO A 95 -1.47 5.78 -8.42
N CYS A 96 -0.68 5.83 -7.35
CA CYS A 96 -0.57 6.94 -6.43
C CYS A 96 0.89 7.24 -6.11
N ARG A 97 1.19 8.49 -5.75
CA ARG A 97 2.41 8.79 -5.00
C ARG A 97 2.15 8.48 -3.53
N PHE A 98 3.06 7.79 -2.88
CA PHE A 98 2.93 7.47 -1.47
C PHE A 98 3.68 8.45 -0.59
N VAL A 99 3.14 8.65 0.60
CA VAL A 99 3.83 9.35 1.68
C VAL A 99 4.42 8.30 2.61
N ALA A 100 5.75 8.25 2.72
CA ALA A 100 6.48 7.25 3.50
C ALA A 100 7.41 7.91 4.53
N LYS A 101 7.81 7.13 5.54
CA LYS A 101 8.85 7.55 6.49
C LYS A 101 10.20 7.71 5.78
N SER A 102 11.01 8.69 6.21
CA SER A 102 12.34 8.95 5.64
C SER A 102 13.29 7.75 5.67
N GLU A 103 13.15 6.87 6.65
CA GLU A 103 13.97 5.67 6.85
C GLU A 103 13.83 4.68 5.68
N VAL A 104 12.64 4.62 5.04
CA VAL A 104 12.40 3.77 3.87
C VAL A 104 13.31 4.14 2.69
N ARG A 105 13.74 5.40 2.60
CA ARG A 105 14.67 5.87 1.58
C ARG A 105 16.03 5.18 1.64
N ALA A 106 16.46 4.77 2.83
CA ALA A 106 17.73 4.08 3.06
C ALA A 106 17.67 2.56 2.75
N TRP A 107 16.50 2.01 2.47
CA TRP A 107 16.39 0.59 2.15
C TRP A 107 16.99 0.27 0.79
N PRO A 108 17.91 -0.72 0.71
CA PRO A 108 18.56 -1.08 -0.55
C PRO A 108 17.53 -1.42 -1.63
N ALA A 109 17.74 -0.97 -2.84
CA ALA A 109 16.86 -1.12 -4.01
C ALA A 109 15.45 -0.53 -3.84
N ILE A 110 14.75 -0.82 -2.73
CA ILE A 110 13.38 -0.35 -2.46
C ILE A 110 13.34 1.17 -2.32
N GLY A 111 14.30 1.77 -1.58
CA GLY A 111 14.38 3.22 -1.42
C GLY A 111 14.61 3.93 -2.75
N TRP A 112 15.46 3.38 -3.60
CA TRP A 112 15.69 3.94 -4.93
C TRP A 112 14.46 3.79 -5.85
N LEU A 113 13.84 2.61 -5.88
CA LEU A 113 12.62 2.36 -6.67
C LEU A 113 11.47 3.27 -6.24
N SER A 114 11.21 3.37 -4.93
CA SER A 114 10.13 4.20 -4.42
C SER A 114 10.38 5.69 -4.67
N ALA A 115 11.63 6.16 -4.58
CA ALA A 115 11.99 7.53 -4.96
C ALA A 115 11.70 7.80 -6.44
N ARG A 116 12.06 6.87 -7.34
CA ARG A 116 11.78 6.98 -8.78
C ARG A 116 10.28 6.88 -9.10
N ALA A 117 9.53 6.11 -8.32
CA ALA A 117 8.06 6.06 -8.39
C ALA A 117 7.39 7.33 -7.82
N GLY A 118 8.15 8.26 -7.25
CA GLY A 118 7.65 9.55 -6.78
C GLY A 118 7.16 9.53 -5.33
N THR A 119 7.63 8.59 -4.49
CA THR A 119 7.33 8.57 -3.06
C THR A 119 7.84 9.84 -2.38
N LEU A 120 6.99 10.45 -1.56
CA LEU A 120 7.33 11.60 -0.73
C LEU A 120 7.79 11.09 0.64
N TYR A 121 9.05 11.38 0.99
CA TYR A 121 9.60 10.96 2.27
C TYR A 121 9.43 12.05 3.31
N ILE A 122 8.90 11.69 4.47
CA ILE A 122 8.67 12.60 5.59
C ILE A 122 9.51 12.17 6.78
N ALA A 123 10.39 13.07 7.22
CA ALA A 123 10.95 13.01 8.56
C ALA A 123 9.91 13.56 9.53
N ARG A 124 9.50 12.76 10.53
CA ARG A 124 8.42 13.14 11.47
C ARG A 124 8.97 13.68 12.79
N GLN A 125 10.29 13.77 12.92
CA GLN A 125 10.97 14.07 14.19
C GLN A 125 10.91 15.54 14.57
N ARG A 126 10.84 16.45 13.59
CA ARG A 126 10.85 17.91 13.81
C ARG A 126 9.59 18.55 13.26
N ARG A 127 9.08 19.58 13.94
CA ARG A 127 7.91 20.34 13.48
C ARG A 127 8.14 20.98 12.10
N ALA A 128 9.35 21.44 11.81
CA ALA A 128 9.72 22.01 10.52
C ALA A 128 9.60 21.00 9.38
N ASP A 129 9.96 19.74 9.62
CA ASP A 129 9.87 18.67 8.61
C ASP A 129 8.40 18.38 8.26
N LEU A 130 7.51 18.41 9.25
CA LEU A 130 6.07 18.26 9.04
C LEU A 130 5.48 19.42 8.23
N VAL A 131 5.93 20.66 8.45
CA VAL A 131 5.48 21.82 7.67
C VAL A 131 5.89 21.66 6.21
N THR A 132 7.14 21.33 5.94
CA THR A 132 7.67 21.10 4.58
C THR A 132 6.95 19.95 3.89
N ALA A 133 6.71 18.87 4.61
CA ALA A 133 5.98 17.71 4.09
C ALA A 133 4.54 18.06 3.69
N ASN A 134 3.82 18.77 4.57
CA ASN A 134 2.45 19.19 4.28
C ASN A 134 2.38 20.18 3.11
N ALA A 135 3.34 21.10 2.98
CA ALA A 135 3.44 21.99 1.82
C ALA A 135 3.67 21.20 0.52
N THR A 136 4.50 20.16 0.56
CA THR A 136 4.75 19.29 -0.58
C THR A 136 3.51 18.47 -0.96
N ILE A 137 2.81 17.90 0.03
CA ILE A 137 1.54 17.20 -0.18
C ILE A 137 0.51 18.13 -0.83
N ALA A 138 0.35 19.35 -0.27
CA ALA A 138 -0.60 20.33 -0.78
C ALA A 138 -0.32 20.70 -2.25
N ARG A 139 0.93 20.92 -2.61
CA ARG A 139 1.34 21.22 -3.98
C ARG A 139 0.97 20.10 -4.95
N HIS A 140 1.38 18.85 -4.67
CA HIS A 140 1.08 17.73 -5.56
C HIS A 140 -0.42 17.47 -5.73
N LEU A 141 -1.20 17.63 -4.66
CA LEU A 141 -2.65 17.53 -4.74
C LEU A 141 -3.27 18.67 -5.56
N ALA A 142 -2.78 19.91 -5.42
CA ALA A 142 -3.21 21.07 -6.21
C ALA A 142 -2.85 20.89 -7.71
N ASP A 143 -1.72 20.25 -8.01
CA ASP A 143 -1.31 19.87 -9.38
C ASP A 143 -2.18 18.73 -9.97
N GLY A 144 -3.18 18.25 -9.20
CA GLY A 144 -4.12 17.21 -9.63
C GLY A 144 -3.53 15.79 -9.59
N GLU A 145 -2.40 15.60 -8.92
CA GLU A 145 -1.83 14.28 -8.70
C GLU A 145 -2.63 13.50 -7.63
N ARG A 146 -2.58 12.17 -7.68
CA ARG A 146 -3.13 11.33 -6.62
C ARG A 146 -2.04 10.98 -5.61
N LEU A 147 -2.31 11.28 -4.34
CA LEU A 147 -1.46 10.92 -3.22
C LEU A 147 -2.13 9.87 -2.36
N ALA A 148 -1.35 8.92 -1.86
CA ALA A 148 -1.82 7.93 -0.90
C ALA A 148 -1.01 8.05 0.40
N LEU A 149 -1.70 7.99 1.52
CA LEU A 149 -1.10 8.00 2.85
C LEU A 149 -1.80 7.00 3.78
N PHE A 150 -1.00 6.46 4.69
CA PHE A 150 -1.44 5.61 5.77
C PHE A 150 -1.35 6.40 7.07
N PRO A 151 -2.45 7.04 7.52
CA PRO A 151 -2.39 7.97 8.63
C PRO A 151 -2.23 7.32 10.00
N GLU A 152 -2.34 6.00 10.10
CA GLU A 152 -1.97 5.21 11.28
C GLU A 152 -0.48 5.33 11.61
N GLY A 153 0.36 5.60 10.60
CA GLY A 153 1.80 5.78 10.77
C GLY A 153 2.59 4.50 11.00
N THR A 154 1.93 3.39 11.17
CA THR A 154 2.49 2.03 11.25
C THR A 154 1.47 1.05 10.72
N SER A 155 1.88 -0.17 10.39
CA SER A 155 0.97 -1.26 10.05
C SER A 155 0.33 -1.85 11.31
N GLY A 156 -0.93 -2.23 11.20
CA GLY A 156 -1.76 -2.84 12.23
C GLY A 156 -2.23 -4.23 11.85
N ALA A 157 -2.89 -4.91 12.79
CA ALA A 157 -3.47 -6.23 12.55
C ALA A 157 -4.69 -6.13 11.62
N GLN A 158 -4.98 -7.21 10.91
CA GLN A 158 -6.14 -7.33 10.03
C GLN A 158 -7.45 -7.05 10.78
N GLY A 159 -8.31 -6.28 10.14
CA GLY A 159 -9.61 -5.90 10.71
C GLY A 159 -9.53 -4.87 11.84
N SER A 160 -8.34 -4.55 12.36
CA SER A 160 -8.15 -3.45 13.31
C SER A 160 -7.88 -2.13 12.58
N LEU A 161 -8.16 -1.02 13.24
CA LEU A 161 -7.87 0.32 12.74
C LEU A 161 -7.28 1.15 13.86
N LEU A 162 -6.03 1.58 13.68
CA LEU A 162 -5.36 2.45 14.62
C LEU A 162 -5.83 3.92 14.44
N PRO A 163 -5.63 4.79 15.44
CA PRO A 163 -6.00 6.20 15.33
C PRO A 163 -5.27 6.89 14.17
N PHE A 164 -5.98 7.76 13.45
CA PHE A 164 -5.41 8.54 12.37
C PHE A 164 -4.71 9.80 12.88
N HIS A 165 -3.45 9.96 12.54
CA HIS A 165 -2.65 11.13 12.90
C HIS A 165 -3.09 12.36 12.10
N ALA A 166 -3.85 13.27 12.71
CA ALA A 166 -4.41 14.47 12.08
C ALA A 166 -3.35 15.40 11.44
N ASN A 167 -2.11 15.36 11.92
CA ASN A 167 -1.03 16.18 11.36
C ASN A 167 -0.71 15.87 9.89
N LEU A 168 -1.01 14.66 9.42
CA LEU A 168 -0.81 14.26 8.04
C LEU A 168 -1.92 14.78 7.10
N PHE A 169 -3.03 15.26 7.65
CA PHE A 169 -4.13 15.81 6.88
C PHE A 169 -4.00 17.31 6.58
N GLN A 170 -3.04 18.00 7.19
CA GLN A 170 -2.85 19.43 6.99
C GLN A 170 -2.57 19.80 5.52
N GLY A 171 -1.78 18.97 4.82
CA GLY A 171 -1.52 19.18 3.39
C GLY A 171 -2.76 18.96 2.52
N ILE A 172 -3.63 18.02 2.89
CA ILE A 172 -4.90 17.77 2.19
C ILE A 172 -5.82 18.96 2.37
N VAL A 173 -5.99 19.44 3.60
CA VAL A 173 -6.81 20.62 3.91
C VAL A 173 -6.31 21.84 3.14
N ALA A 174 -4.99 22.08 3.14
CA ALA A 174 -4.39 23.22 2.44
C ALA A 174 -4.60 23.17 0.92
N SER A 175 -4.63 21.99 0.32
CA SER A 175 -4.85 21.79 -1.12
C SER A 175 -6.32 21.93 -1.53
N ARG A 176 -7.27 21.84 -0.59
CA ARG A 176 -8.71 21.70 -0.84
C ARG A 176 -9.09 20.50 -1.70
N ALA A 177 -8.22 19.49 -1.77
CA ALA A 177 -8.50 18.26 -2.51
C ALA A 177 -9.50 17.38 -1.75
N ALA A 178 -10.32 16.63 -2.50
CA ALA A 178 -11.16 15.60 -1.94
C ALA A 178 -10.32 14.50 -1.29
N THR A 179 -10.80 13.95 -0.20
CA THR A 179 -10.21 12.81 0.47
C THR A 179 -10.96 11.54 0.08
N LEU A 180 -10.23 10.50 -0.29
CA LEU A 180 -10.75 9.22 -0.75
C LEU A 180 -10.42 8.14 0.31
N PRO A 181 -11.30 7.89 1.29
CA PRO A 181 -11.07 6.85 2.28
C PRO A 181 -11.13 5.47 1.62
N VAL A 182 -10.20 4.59 1.98
CA VAL A 182 -10.08 3.25 1.41
C VAL A 182 -9.86 2.24 2.54
N ALA A 183 -10.69 1.21 2.57
CA ALA A 183 -10.50 0.06 3.44
C ALA A 183 -9.81 -1.06 2.66
N LEU A 184 -8.83 -1.71 3.30
CA LEU A 184 -8.04 -2.78 2.75
C LEU A 184 -7.98 -3.95 3.72
N VAL A 185 -8.28 -5.16 3.24
CA VAL A 185 -8.19 -6.41 3.99
C VAL A 185 -7.67 -7.52 3.07
N TYR A 186 -6.90 -8.45 3.64
CA TYR A 186 -6.44 -9.65 2.93
C TYR A 186 -7.21 -10.86 3.45
N LEU A 187 -7.97 -11.48 2.56
CA LEU A 187 -8.73 -12.68 2.88
C LEU A 187 -7.97 -13.92 2.40
N GLY A 188 -7.96 -14.95 3.23
CA GLY A 188 -7.47 -16.27 2.85
C GLY A 188 -8.45 -17.00 1.92
N ALA A 189 -8.11 -18.22 1.55
CA ALA A 189 -8.95 -19.07 0.71
C ALA A 189 -10.29 -19.45 1.39
N ASP A 190 -10.35 -19.34 2.70
CA ASP A 190 -11.54 -19.53 3.55
C ASP A 190 -12.46 -18.30 3.63
N GLY A 191 -12.06 -17.19 2.99
CA GLY A 191 -12.79 -15.93 3.03
C GLY A 191 -12.58 -15.12 4.32
N LEU A 192 -11.73 -15.60 5.25
CA LEU A 192 -11.45 -14.93 6.52
C LEU A 192 -10.18 -14.06 6.43
N PRO A 193 -10.08 -12.99 7.27
CA PRO A 193 -8.87 -12.18 7.35
C PRO A 193 -7.63 -13.01 7.68
N SER A 194 -6.60 -12.94 6.83
CA SER A 194 -5.40 -13.76 6.97
C SER A 194 -4.26 -13.00 7.66
N THR A 195 -3.83 -13.49 8.81
CA THR A 195 -2.69 -12.93 9.55
C THR A 195 -1.35 -13.09 8.82
N ALA A 196 -1.28 -14.00 7.84
CA ALA A 196 -0.05 -14.21 7.06
C ALA A 196 0.33 -13.01 6.16
N ALA A 197 -0.61 -12.10 5.91
CA ALA A 197 -0.37 -10.85 5.17
C ALA A 197 0.06 -9.70 6.08
N GLU A 198 -0.05 -9.83 7.39
CA GLU A 198 0.32 -8.78 8.34
C GLU A 198 1.83 -8.51 8.36
N TYR A 199 2.19 -7.26 8.58
CA TYR A 199 3.57 -6.83 8.82
C TYR A 199 3.62 -5.96 10.06
N ILE A 200 3.68 -6.60 11.23
CA ILE A 200 3.53 -5.95 12.55
C ILE A 200 4.64 -6.37 13.51
N GLY A 201 4.83 -5.56 14.56
CA GLY A 201 5.82 -5.81 15.59
C GLY A 201 7.25 -5.81 15.05
N ASP A 202 8.06 -6.75 15.51
CA ASP A 202 9.48 -6.90 15.15
C ASP A 202 9.71 -7.81 13.93
N MET A 203 8.63 -8.07 13.16
CA MET A 203 8.74 -8.88 11.94
C MET A 203 9.67 -8.23 10.92
N SER A 204 10.71 -8.95 10.50
CA SER A 204 11.56 -8.49 9.41
C SER A 204 10.86 -8.58 8.07
N LEU A 205 11.28 -7.73 7.10
CA LEU A 205 10.75 -7.78 5.74
C LEU A 205 10.91 -9.17 5.10
N TRP A 206 12.03 -9.86 5.40
CA TRP A 206 12.27 -11.21 4.92
C TRP A 206 11.24 -12.22 5.46
N GLN A 207 10.94 -12.18 6.74
CA GLN A 207 9.93 -13.04 7.36
C GLN A 207 8.55 -12.81 6.72
N SER A 208 8.18 -11.55 6.49
CA SER A 208 6.92 -11.18 5.82
C SER A 208 6.87 -11.70 4.38
N ILE A 209 7.95 -11.54 3.60
CA ILE A 209 8.04 -12.07 2.22
C ILE A 209 7.84 -13.59 2.23
N VAL A 210 8.53 -14.32 3.11
CA VAL A 210 8.41 -15.77 3.21
C VAL A 210 7.01 -16.17 3.66
N SER A 211 6.40 -15.46 4.62
CA SER A 211 5.04 -15.69 5.06
C SER A 211 4.05 -15.57 3.91
N LEU A 212 4.05 -14.45 3.19
CA LEU A 212 3.17 -14.22 2.04
C LEU A 212 3.34 -15.29 0.96
N LEU A 213 4.58 -15.66 0.61
CA LEU A 213 4.84 -16.66 -0.42
C LEU A 213 4.46 -18.08 0.00
N SER A 214 4.43 -18.37 1.30
CA SER A 214 4.16 -19.72 1.83
C SER A 214 2.68 -19.98 2.08
N HIS A 215 1.87 -18.95 2.42
CA HIS A 215 0.48 -19.09 2.86
C HIS A 215 -0.57 -18.70 1.81
N GLY A 216 -0.18 -18.13 0.65
CA GLY A 216 -1.16 -17.78 -0.41
C GLY A 216 -1.85 -19.00 -1.04
N PRO A 217 -2.94 -18.81 -1.76
CA PRO A 217 -3.41 -17.53 -2.32
C PRO A 217 -4.19 -16.66 -1.32
N PHE A 218 -4.18 -15.35 -1.57
CA PHE A 218 -4.97 -14.36 -0.84
C PHE A 218 -5.84 -13.57 -1.81
N THR A 219 -6.91 -12.97 -1.30
CA THR A 219 -7.65 -11.92 -2.00
C THR A 219 -7.47 -10.61 -1.24
N ALA A 220 -6.83 -9.63 -1.87
CA ALA A 220 -6.81 -8.27 -1.34
C ALA A 220 -8.11 -7.56 -1.76
N THR A 221 -9.02 -7.36 -0.81
CA THR A 221 -10.23 -6.58 -1.02
C THR A 221 -9.94 -5.12 -0.73
N VAL A 222 -10.13 -4.27 -1.74
CA VAL A 222 -9.90 -2.83 -1.71
C VAL A 222 -11.25 -2.13 -1.88
N ARG A 223 -11.80 -1.55 -0.82
CA ARG A 223 -13.06 -0.82 -0.87
C ARG A 223 -12.83 0.68 -0.84
N PHE A 224 -13.15 1.35 -1.92
CA PHE A 224 -13.24 2.80 -1.99
C PHE A 224 -14.55 3.26 -1.37
N CYS A 225 -14.48 4.07 -0.32
CA CYS A 225 -15.64 4.72 0.30
C CYS A 225 -16.09 5.93 -0.50
N ALA A 226 -17.21 6.53 -0.11
CA ALA A 226 -17.62 7.82 -0.66
C ALA A 226 -16.55 8.89 -0.42
N PRO A 227 -16.24 9.73 -1.41
CA PRO A 227 -15.30 10.84 -1.23
C PRO A 227 -15.78 11.78 -0.14
N ILE A 228 -14.84 12.30 0.63
CA ILE A 228 -15.08 13.38 1.56
C ILE A 228 -14.60 14.67 0.88
N GLU A 229 -15.52 15.60 0.67
CA GLU A 229 -15.22 16.89 0.08
C GLU A 229 -14.27 17.72 0.96
N ALA A 230 -13.72 18.79 0.38
CA ALA A 230 -12.76 19.65 1.06
C ALA A 230 -13.29 20.18 2.40
N MET A 231 -12.54 19.94 3.46
CA MET A 231 -12.80 20.46 4.80
C MET A 231 -11.73 21.46 5.19
N THR A 232 -12.07 22.36 6.12
CA THR A 232 -11.17 23.42 6.60
C THR A 232 -10.36 23.00 7.84
N GLU A 233 -10.78 21.92 8.53
CA GLU A 233 -10.21 21.51 9.81
C GLU A 233 -9.69 20.08 9.70
N ARG A 234 -8.37 19.90 9.95
CA ARG A 234 -7.66 18.62 9.79
C ARG A 234 -8.10 17.52 10.74
N ARG A 235 -8.54 17.87 11.98
CA ARG A 235 -8.98 16.88 12.96
C ARG A 235 -10.33 16.30 12.56
N THR A 236 -11.22 17.15 12.09
CA THR A 236 -12.54 16.77 11.58
C THR A 236 -12.39 15.88 10.34
N LEU A 237 -11.50 16.25 9.41
CA LEU A 237 -11.21 15.44 8.22
C LEU A 237 -10.61 14.08 8.59
N ALA A 238 -9.67 14.03 9.54
CA ALA A 238 -9.08 12.77 10.02
C ALA A 238 -10.13 11.88 10.68
N ALA A 239 -11.00 12.44 11.55
CA ALA A 239 -12.07 11.70 12.21
C ALA A 239 -13.09 11.16 11.21
N ALA A 240 -13.53 11.97 10.24
CA ALA A 240 -14.45 11.54 9.19
C ALA A 240 -13.84 10.41 8.31
N SER A 241 -12.57 10.57 7.93
CA SER A 241 -11.86 9.55 7.18
C SER A 241 -11.71 8.23 7.94
N HIS A 242 -11.35 8.30 9.24
CA HIS A 242 -11.26 7.15 10.12
C HIS A 242 -12.62 6.44 10.26
N ALA A 243 -13.70 7.19 10.48
CA ALA A 243 -15.05 6.64 10.60
C ALA A 243 -15.49 5.91 9.32
N ALA A 244 -15.20 6.49 8.14
CA ALA A 244 -15.52 5.88 6.85
C ALA A 244 -14.75 4.57 6.63
N VAL A 245 -13.43 4.55 6.92
CA VAL A 245 -12.61 3.34 6.83
C VAL A 245 -13.06 2.30 7.84
N ALA A 246 -13.35 2.68 9.08
CA ALA A 246 -13.82 1.76 10.14
C ALA A 246 -15.15 1.09 9.76
N ALA A 247 -16.10 1.84 9.21
CA ALA A 247 -17.36 1.28 8.73
C ALA A 247 -17.15 0.27 7.61
N ALA A 248 -16.32 0.62 6.61
CA ALA A 248 -16.02 -0.26 5.50
C ALA A 248 -15.25 -1.51 5.93
N LEU A 249 -14.32 -1.42 6.88
CA LEU A 249 -13.60 -2.59 7.42
C LEU A 249 -14.55 -3.56 8.12
N ARG A 250 -15.49 -3.06 8.95
CA ARG A 250 -16.49 -3.91 9.59
C ARG A 250 -17.29 -4.69 8.55
N GLU A 251 -17.79 -4.02 7.51
CA GLU A 251 -18.52 -4.68 6.42
C GLU A 251 -17.70 -5.75 5.70
N LEU A 252 -16.38 -5.53 5.52
CA LEU A 252 -15.50 -6.47 4.82
C LEU A 252 -15.12 -7.69 5.68
N VAL A 253 -15.09 -7.53 7.00
CA VAL A 253 -14.72 -8.59 7.95
C VAL A 253 -15.94 -9.40 8.39
N GLU A 254 -17.11 -8.74 8.52
CA GLU A 254 -18.35 -9.38 8.99
C GLU A 254 -19.20 -9.99 7.87
N ALA A 255 -19.01 -9.55 6.62
CA ALA A 255 -19.75 -10.13 5.49
C ALA A 255 -19.11 -11.46 5.08
N PRO A 256 -19.79 -12.60 5.24
CA PRO A 256 -19.33 -13.83 4.63
C PRO A 256 -19.27 -13.65 3.11
N ALA A 257 -18.21 -14.20 2.50
CA ALA A 257 -18.02 -14.21 1.06
C ALA A 257 -19.10 -15.00 0.34
#